data_2d541aca86288c90ba81e623d184e28a
#
_entry.id   2d541aca86288c90ba81e623d184e28a
#
_cell.length_a   1.000
_cell.length_b   1.000
_cell.length_c   1.000
_cell.angle_alpha   90.00
_cell.angle_beta   90.00
_cell.angle_gamma   90.00
#
_symmetry.space_group_name_H-M   'P 1'
#
loop_
_entity.id
_entity.type
_entity.pdbx_description
1 polymer ?
#
loop_
_entity_poly.entity_id
_entity_poly.type
_entity_poly.pdbx_seq_one_letter_code
_entity_poly.pdbx_strand_id
1 'polypeptide(L)'
;MSDFLDPSGEIRKHGSSLPHWQQDGIMQFVTFRLGDSLPASKLKEWKEKREIFLEQNPKPWTAEKELEYHRRFTKRFEEWLDEGAGSCLLRITEHRELMESILMRFQGERVHHESWIIMPNHLHLLFKPVDPIEKLIKAWKSTFSHNLGLGSIWQKNYRDTLIRDSKHFANSVRYIRRNPRHLPSGTFSLWESERASKIR
;
A
#
# COMPACT_ATOMS: atom_id res chain seq x y z
N MET A 1 -2.19 -14.46 20.24
CA MET A 1 -1.56 -14.74 18.92
C MET A 1 -0.74 -13.52 18.54
N SER A 2 0.41 -13.72 17.89
CA SER A 2 1.24 -12.61 17.40
C SER A 2 0.51 -11.88 16.25
N ASP A 3 0.65 -10.56 16.17
CA ASP A 3 0.19 -9.77 15.01
C ASP A 3 1.19 -9.79 13.86
N PHE A 4 2.32 -10.49 14.03
CA PHE A 4 3.46 -10.53 13.12
C PHE A 4 3.59 -11.89 12.46
N LEU A 5 4.20 -11.92 11.27
CA LEU A 5 4.43 -13.12 10.49
C LEU A 5 4.99 -14.26 11.35
N ASP A 6 4.29 -15.38 11.30
CA ASP A 6 4.78 -16.65 11.83
C ASP A 6 5.45 -17.43 10.69
N PRO A 7 6.78 -17.61 10.73
CA PRO A 7 7.50 -18.36 9.68
C PRO A 7 7.09 -19.83 9.56
N SER A 8 6.50 -20.41 10.62
CA SER A 8 6.01 -21.79 10.66
C SER A 8 4.54 -21.93 10.26
N GLY A 9 3.82 -20.82 10.19
CA GLY A 9 2.39 -20.77 9.84
C GLY A 9 2.13 -20.90 8.34
N GLU A 10 0.93 -21.30 7.99
CA GLU A 10 0.52 -21.42 6.59
C GLU A 10 0.44 -20.02 5.94
N ILE A 11 1.14 -19.86 4.82
CA ILE A 11 1.09 -18.66 4.00
C ILE A 11 0.31 -18.97 2.72
N ARG A 12 -0.83 -18.31 2.54
CA ARG A 12 -1.63 -18.42 1.31
C ARG A 12 -1.13 -17.43 0.28
N LYS A 13 -1.03 -17.89 -0.96
CA LYS A 13 -0.66 -17.06 -2.12
C LYS A 13 -1.86 -16.92 -3.05
N HIS A 14 -2.16 -15.68 -3.43
CA HIS A 14 -3.24 -15.37 -4.37
C HIS A 14 -2.72 -14.48 -5.50
N GLY A 15 -3.42 -14.49 -6.64
CA GLY A 15 -3.09 -13.67 -7.80
C GLY A 15 -2.08 -14.29 -8.75
N SER A 16 -2.34 -14.16 -10.04
CA SER A 16 -1.51 -14.76 -11.11
C SER A 16 -0.39 -13.82 -11.58
N SER A 17 -0.64 -12.51 -11.66
CA SER A 17 0.33 -11.53 -12.19
C SER A 17 1.13 -10.80 -11.11
N LEU A 18 0.56 -10.64 -9.92
CA LEU A 18 1.24 -10.13 -8.73
C LEU A 18 0.80 -11.01 -7.55
N PRO A 19 1.67 -11.90 -7.07
CA PRO A 19 1.30 -12.78 -5.95
C PRO A 19 1.14 -11.95 -4.68
N HIS A 20 -0.01 -12.13 -4.03
CA HIS A 20 -0.33 -11.60 -2.71
C HIS A 20 -0.09 -12.69 -1.67
N TRP A 21 0.60 -12.34 -0.60
CA TRP A 21 0.95 -13.26 0.47
C TRP A 21 0.12 -12.93 1.70
N GLN A 22 -0.65 -13.88 2.18
CA GLN A 22 -1.54 -13.69 3.32
C GLN A 22 -1.32 -14.77 4.37
N GLN A 23 -1.38 -14.36 5.61
CA GLN A 23 -1.44 -15.24 6.76
C GLN A 23 -2.50 -14.68 7.71
N ASP A 24 -3.39 -15.55 8.20
CA ASP A 24 -4.55 -15.12 9.00
C ASP A 24 -4.13 -14.38 10.26
N GLY A 25 -4.79 -13.26 10.51
CA GLY A 25 -4.56 -12.43 11.69
C GLY A 25 -3.23 -11.66 11.69
N ILE A 26 -2.47 -11.68 10.59
CA ILE A 26 -1.17 -11.00 10.51
C ILE A 26 -1.34 -9.62 9.87
N MET A 27 -0.69 -8.62 10.47
CA MET A 27 -0.66 -7.26 9.95
C MET A 27 -0.06 -7.20 8.55
N GLN A 28 -0.64 -6.31 7.75
CA GLN A 28 -0.20 -6.06 6.39
C GLN A 28 0.03 -4.58 6.14
N PHE A 29 1.08 -4.29 5.40
CA PHE A 29 1.30 -3.00 4.79
C PHE A 29 0.83 -3.07 3.34
N VAL A 30 -0.09 -2.19 2.96
CA VAL A 30 -0.72 -2.20 1.64
C VAL A 30 -0.59 -0.85 0.96
N THR A 31 -0.31 -0.87 -0.33
CA THR A 31 -0.34 0.31 -1.20
C THR A 31 -1.27 0.06 -2.38
N PHE A 32 -2.24 0.95 -2.60
CA PHE A 32 -3.00 0.99 -3.84
C PHE A 32 -3.12 2.43 -4.36
N ARG A 33 -3.32 2.57 -5.66
CA ARG A 33 -3.19 3.84 -6.35
C ARG A 33 -4.26 4.06 -7.42
N LEU A 34 -4.45 5.31 -7.82
CA LEU A 34 -5.23 5.65 -9.01
C LEU A 34 -4.59 5.04 -10.27
N GLY A 35 -5.40 4.71 -11.24
CA GLY A 35 -4.96 4.06 -12.48
C GLY A 35 -4.01 4.92 -13.30
N ASP A 36 -4.20 6.23 -13.25
CA ASP A 36 -3.44 7.25 -13.96
C ASP A 36 -2.26 7.85 -13.18
N SER A 37 -2.02 7.39 -11.94
CA SER A 37 -0.96 7.92 -11.05
C SER A 37 0.47 7.75 -11.57
N LEU A 38 0.66 6.96 -12.62
CA LEU A 38 1.92 6.80 -13.32
C LEU A 38 1.70 6.84 -14.83
N PRO A 39 2.51 7.61 -15.58
CA PRO A 39 2.49 7.59 -17.03
C PRO A 39 2.72 6.18 -17.58
N ALA A 40 1.92 5.77 -18.56
CA ALA A 40 1.98 4.42 -19.12
C ALA A 40 3.39 4.07 -19.69
N SER A 41 4.07 5.05 -20.26
CA SER A 41 5.44 4.91 -20.76
C SER A 41 6.44 4.59 -19.64
N LYS A 42 6.41 5.33 -18.52
CA LYS A 42 7.26 5.06 -17.35
C LYS A 42 6.99 3.67 -16.78
N LEU A 43 5.70 3.27 -16.70
CA LEU A 43 5.31 1.96 -16.19
C LEU A 43 5.78 0.82 -17.10
N LYS A 44 5.70 1.01 -18.42
CA LYS A 44 6.19 0.03 -19.41
C LYS A 44 7.70 -0.16 -19.27
N GLU A 45 8.46 0.90 -19.31
CA GLU A 45 9.93 0.89 -19.16
C GLU A 45 10.35 0.23 -17.82
N TRP A 46 9.65 0.56 -16.74
CA TRP A 46 9.93 -0.04 -15.43
C TRP A 46 9.70 -1.55 -15.42
N LYS A 47 8.60 -2.02 -16.04
CA LYS A 47 8.29 -3.45 -16.13
C LYS A 47 9.37 -4.19 -16.92
N GLU A 48 9.74 -3.68 -18.09
CA GLU A 48 10.77 -4.26 -18.95
C GLU A 48 12.11 -4.40 -18.20
N LYS A 49 12.57 -3.29 -17.57
CA LYS A 49 13.81 -3.31 -16.78
C LYS A 49 13.74 -4.28 -15.59
N ARG A 50 12.58 -4.39 -14.96
CA ARG A 50 12.38 -5.32 -13.84
C ARG A 50 12.39 -6.77 -14.30
N GLU A 51 11.75 -7.08 -15.40
CA GLU A 51 11.74 -8.43 -15.99
C GLU A 51 13.17 -8.86 -16.36
N ILE A 52 13.91 -8.05 -17.07
CA ILE A 52 15.32 -8.31 -17.39
C ILE A 52 16.15 -8.54 -16.11
N PHE A 53 15.94 -7.74 -15.08
CA PHE A 53 16.66 -7.94 -13.81
C PHE A 53 16.32 -9.28 -13.16
N LEU A 54 15.05 -9.69 -13.16
CA LEU A 54 14.61 -10.96 -12.58
C LEU A 54 15.13 -12.17 -13.35
N GLU A 55 15.20 -12.09 -14.68
CA GLU A 55 15.77 -13.13 -15.54
C GLU A 55 17.27 -13.29 -15.31
N GLN A 56 18.00 -12.17 -15.17
CA GLN A 56 19.45 -12.17 -14.92
C GLN A 56 19.83 -12.54 -13.49
N ASN A 57 18.90 -12.45 -12.55
CA ASN A 57 19.13 -12.70 -11.13
C ASN A 57 18.04 -13.62 -10.57
N PRO A 58 18.11 -14.94 -10.82
CA PRO A 58 17.14 -15.88 -10.24
C PRO A 58 17.25 -15.95 -8.72
N LYS A 59 16.12 -16.18 -8.05
CA LYS A 59 16.08 -16.39 -6.59
C LYS A 59 16.62 -17.79 -6.23
N PRO A 60 17.15 -17.97 -5.01
CA PRO A 60 17.15 -17.04 -3.87
C PRO A 60 18.22 -15.95 -4.00
N TRP A 61 17.92 -14.75 -3.47
CA TRP A 61 18.84 -13.62 -3.50
C TRP A 61 19.65 -13.50 -2.19
N THR A 62 20.87 -13.00 -2.31
CA THR A 62 21.62 -12.48 -1.15
C THR A 62 20.98 -11.20 -0.65
N ALA A 63 21.25 -10.82 0.60
CA ALA A 63 20.76 -9.57 1.19
C ALA A 63 21.19 -8.34 0.35
N GLU A 64 22.39 -8.36 -0.20
CA GLU A 64 22.91 -7.29 -1.08
C GLU A 64 22.09 -7.19 -2.37
N LYS A 65 21.77 -8.32 -2.99
CA LYS A 65 20.96 -8.36 -4.23
C LYS A 65 19.51 -7.92 -3.95
N GLU A 66 18.96 -8.28 -2.81
CA GLU A 66 17.64 -7.82 -2.38
C GLU A 66 17.62 -6.30 -2.17
N LEU A 67 18.66 -5.74 -1.54
CA LEU A 67 18.81 -4.31 -1.36
C LEU A 67 18.94 -3.58 -2.71
N GLU A 68 19.71 -4.12 -3.66
CA GLU A 68 19.81 -3.60 -5.02
C GLU A 68 18.45 -3.55 -5.71
N TYR A 69 17.69 -4.67 -5.66
CA TYR A 69 16.35 -4.74 -6.23
C TYR A 69 15.42 -3.68 -5.62
N HIS A 70 15.41 -3.56 -4.29
CA HIS A 70 14.56 -2.57 -3.61
C HIS A 70 14.93 -1.14 -4.00
N ARG A 71 16.21 -0.81 -4.09
CA ARG A 71 16.66 0.52 -4.52
C ARG A 71 16.27 0.84 -5.96
N ARG A 72 16.47 -0.11 -6.90
CA ARG A 72 16.23 0.11 -8.34
C ARG A 72 14.76 0.12 -8.72
N PHE A 73 13.94 -0.72 -8.07
CA PHE A 73 12.58 -0.95 -8.50
C PHE A 73 11.54 -0.49 -7.49
N THR A 74 11.67 -0.83 -6.21
CA THR A 74 10.68 -0.47 -5.19
C THR A 74 10.72 1.02 -4.90
N LYS A 75 11.88 1.52 -4.48
CA LYS A 75 12.05 2.92 -4.10
C LYS A 75 11.77 3.86 -5.28
N ARG A 76 12.27 3.52 -6.47
CA ARG A 76 12.05 4.33 -7.67
C ARG A 76 10.58 4.43 -8.05
N PHE A 77 9.83 3.34 -7.88
CA PHE A 77 8.40 3.33 -8.11
C PHE A 77 7.65 4.24 -7.13
N GLU A 78 8.04 4.23 -5.86
CA GLU A 78 7.47 5.08 -4.81
C GLU A 78 7.78 6.56 -5.08
N GLU A 79 9.02 6.90 -5.43
CA GLU A 79 9.41 8.25 -5.84
C GLU A 79 8.52 8.79 -6.98
N TRP A 80 8.22 7.98 -7.97
CA TRP A 80 7.33 8.39 -9.06
C TRP A 80 5.88 8.59 -8.64
N LEU A 81 5.37 7.83 -7.66
CA LEU A 81 4.05 8.08 -7.10
C LEU A 81 4.03 9.43 -6.36
N ASP A 82 5.09 9.73 -5.62
CA ASP A 82 5.23 10.97 -4.86
C ASP A 82 5.39 12.21 -5.78
N GLU A 83 5.85 12.03 -7.04
CA GLU A 83 5.84 13.09 -8.06
C GLU A 83 4.43 13.61 -8.38
N GLY A 84 3.38 12.89 -7.98
CA GLY A 84 2.00 13.36 -8.08
C GLY A 84 1.45 13.43 -9.50
N ALA A 85 1.81 12.47 -10.36
CA ALA A 85 1.28 12.38 -11.71
C ALA A 85 -0.20 11.93 -11.71
N GLY A 86 -0.90 12.25 -12.79
CA GLY A 86 -2.30 11.89 -13.02
C GLY A 86 -3.30 12.91 -12.49
N SER A 87 -4.56 12.50 -12.37
CA SER A 87 -5.67 13.35 -11.93
C SER A 87 -5.55 13.83 -10.49
N CYS A 88 -4.81 13.10 -9.66
CA CYS A 88 -4.67 13.40 -8.23
C CYS A 88 -6.02 13.63 -7.52
N LEU A 89 -7.04 12.83 -7.82
CA LEU A 89 -8.41 13.00 -7.31
C LEU A 89 -8.46 13.11 -5.78
N LEU A 90 -7.54 12.46 -5.08
CA LEU A 90 -7.46 12.49 -3.61
C LEU A 90 -6.81 13.78 -3.08
N ARG A 91 -6.36 14.71 -3.92
CA ARG A 91 -5.96 16.06 -3.51
C ARG A 91 -7.17 16.91 -3.09
N ILE A 92 -8.36 16.61 -3.62
CA ILE A 92 -9.61 17.26 -3.30
C ILE A 92 -10.04 16.85 -1.89
N THR A 93 -10.32 17.83 -1.03
CA THR A 93 -10.61 17.58 0.39
C THR A 93 -11.82 16.67 0.58
N GLU A 94 -12.91 16.92 -0.11
CA GLU A 94 -14.14 16.15 -0.04
C GLU A 94 -13.92 14.68 -0.44
N HIS A 95 -13.06 14.44 -1.42
CA HIS A 95 -12.70 13.08 -1.83
C HIS A 95 -11.86 12.36 -0.76
N ARG A 96 -10.94 13.09 -0.10
CA ARG A 96 -10.17 12.50 1.01
C ARG A 96 -11.05 12.15 2.20
N GLU A 97 -11.92 13.06 2.62
CA GLU A 97 -12.88 12.84 3.70
C GLU A 97 -13.81 11.66 3.41
N LEU A 98 -14.27 11.53 2.17
CA LEU A 98 -15.01 10.34 1.74
C LEU A 98 -14.17 9.07 1.89
N MET A 99 -12.92 9.07 1.44
CA MET A 99 -12.05 7.89 1.56
C MET A 99 -11.75 7.56 3.04
N GLU A 100 -11.51 8.57 3.88
CA GLU A 100 -11.35 8.39 5.34
C GLU A 100 -12.57 7.70 5.95
N SER A 101 -13.77 8.17 5.63
CA SER A 101 -15.02 7.59 6.12
C SER A 101 -15.18 6.14 5.67
N ILE A 102 -14.79 5.82 4.43
CA ILE A 102 -14.84 4.47 3.86
C ILE A 102 -13.86 3.55 4.58
N LEU A 103 -12.63 4.00 4.83
CA LEU A 103 -11.62 3.20 5.55
C LEU A 103 -12.07 2.91 6.99
N MET A 104 -12.61 3.91 7.68
CA MET A 104 -12.97 3.81 9.10
C MET A 104 -14.32 3.13 9.35
N ARG A 105 -15.14 2.93 8.32
CA ARG A 105 -16.52 2.39 8.47
C ARG A 105 -16.58 1.06 9.20
N PHE A 106 -15.58 0.18 9.02
CA PHE A 106 -15.52 -1.15 9.62
C PHE A 106 -14.32 -1.32 10.55
N GLN A 107 -13.80 -0.20 11.07
CA GLN A 107 -12.73 -0.23 12.07
C GLN A 107 -13.19 -0.98 13.31
N GLY A 108 -12.40 -1.96 13.74
CA GLY A 108 -12.70 -2.79 14.91
C GLY A 108 -13.57 -4.01 14.64
N GLU A 109 -14.20 -4.13 13.47
CA GLU A 109 -15.07 -5.25 13.09
C GLU A 109 -14.41 -6.13 12.02
N ARG A 110 -14.14 -5.57 10.84
CA ARG A 110 -13.60 -6.27 9.68
C ARG A 110 -12.13 -5.99 9.43
N VAL A 111 -11.62 -4.93 10.04
CA VAL A 111 -10.24 -4.47 9.92
C VAL A 111 -9.84 -3.72 11.20
N HIS A 112 -8.58 -3.85 11.62
CA HIS A 112 -7.98 -3.02 12.67
C HIS A 112 -6.84 -2.21 12.04
N HIS A 113 -7.13 -0.95 11.71
CA HIS A 113 -6.11 -0.03 11.21
C HIS A 113 -5.12 0.34 12.31
N GLU A 114 -3.85 0.43 11.94
CA GLU A 114 -2.78 0.94 12.79
C GLU A 114 -2.28 2.31 12.33
N SER A 115 -2.10 2.47 11.03
CA SER A 115 -1.74 3.76 10.42
C SER A 115 -2.13 3.77 8.96
N TRP A 116 -2.55 4.91 8.45
CA TRP A 116 -2.71 5.10 7.02
C TRP A 116 -2.46 6.54 6.61
N ILE A 117 -2.11 6.70 5.34
CA ILE A 117 -2.01 8.00 4.69
C ILE A 117 -2.72 7.96 3.35
N ILE A 118 -3.50 9.01 3.07
CA ILE A 118 -4.13 9.27 1.78
C ILE A 118 -3.34 10.38 1.11
N MET A 119 -2.59 9.99 0.09
CA MET A 119 -1.80 10.88 -0.78
C MET A 119 -2.64 11.33 -1.98
N PRO A 120 -2.25 12.35 -2.74
CA PRO A 120 -3.03 12.86 -3.86
C PRO A 120 -3.47 11.81 -4.90
N ASN A 121 -2.71 10.74 -5.11
CA ASN A 121 -2.94 9.74 -6.16
C ASN A 121 -2.78 8.29 -5.71
N HIS A 122 -2.48 8.04 -4.42
CA HIS A 122 -2.32 6.71 -3.84
C HIS A 122 -2.54 6.70 -2.33
N LEU A 123 -2.60 5.51 -1.74
CA LEU A 123 -2.72 5.30 -0.31
C LEU A 123 -1.68 4.28 0.18
N HIS A 124 -1.19 4.51 1.39
CA HIS A 124 -0.49 3.50 2.17
C HIS A 124 -1.29 3.19 3.42
N LEU A 125 -1.49 1.91 3.72
CA LEU A 125 -2.25 1.44 4.87
C LEU A 125 -1.46 0.37 5.61
N LEU A 126 -1.44 0.47 6.92
CA LEU A 126 -0.93 -0.54 7.83
C LEU A 126 -2.09 -1.00 8.72
N PHE A 127 -2.48 -2.26 8.59
CA PHE A 127 -3.64 -2.78 9.29
C PHE A 127 -3.56 -4.29 9.52
N LYS A 128 -4.33 -4.78 10.48
CA LYS A 128 -4.61 -6.20 10.69
C LYS A 128 -5.96 -6.52 10.07
N PRO A 129 -6.03 -7.37 9.04
CA PRO A 129 -7.28 -7.76 8.44
C PRO A 129 -8.01 -8.78 9.33
N VAL A 130 -9.33 -8.66 9.43
CA VAL A 130 -10.25 -9.67 9.96
C VAL A 130 -10.89 -10.40 8.78
N ASP A 131 -11.36 -9.64 7.80
CA ASP A 131 -11.84 -10.17 6.52
C ASP A 131 -10.68 -10.37 5.52
N PRO A 132 -10.87 -11.21 4.49
CA PRO A 132 -9.91 -11.35 3.39
C PRO A 132 -9.54 -10.00 2.78
N ILE A 133 -8.25 -9.73 2.64
CA ILE A 133 -7.71 -8.43 2.26
C ILE A 133 -8.19 -7.97 0.87
N GLU A 134 -8.33 -8.91 -0.07
CA GLU A 134 -8.86 -8.61 -1.40
C GLU A 134 -10.30 -8.13 -1.38
N LYS A 135 -11.13 -8.65 -0.44
CA LYS A 135 -12.50 -8.18 -0.24
C LYS A 135 -12.52 -6.77 0.33
N LEU A 136 -11.66 -6.48 1.32
CA LEU A 136 -11.53 -5.15 1.91
C LEU A 136 -11.13 -4.12 0.86
N ILE A 137 -10.05 -4.38 0.13
CA ILE A 137 -9.54 -3.43 -0.89
C ILE A 137 -10.54 -3.25 -2.02
N LYS A 138 -11.19 -4.33 -2.48
CA LYS A 138 -12.25 -4.23 -3.49
C LYS A 138 -13.41 -3.38 -2.99
N ALA A 139 -13.86 -3.58 -1.75
CA ALA A 139 -14.93 -2.80 -1.15
C ALA A 139 -14.57 -1.31 -1.05
N TRP A 140 -13.37 -0.97 -0.54
CA TRP A 140 -12.92 0.41 -0.44
C TRP A 140 -12.86 1.11 -1.82
N LYS A 141 -12.22 0.46 -2.79
CA LYS A 141 -12.11 0.99 -4.15
C LYS A 141 -13.47 1.18 -4.83
N SER A 142 -14.36 0.17 -4.75
CA SER A 142 -15.67 0.22 -5.41
C SER A 142 -16.60 1.23 -4.74
N THR A 143 -16.63 1.29 -3.41
CA THR A 143 -17.45 2.26 -2.68
C THR A 143 -17.03 3.68 -3.01
N PHE A 144 -15.73 3.97 -3.02
CA PHE A 144 -15.22 5.28 -3.39
C PHE A 144 -15.60 5.68 -4.82
N SER A 145 -15.34 4.82 -5.81
CA SER A 145 -15.69 5.09 -7.21
C SER A 145 -17.18 5.30 -7.41
N HIS A 146 -18.01 4.49 -6.73
CA HIS A 146 -19.47 4.58 -6.83
C HIS A 146 -19.99 5.91 -6.27
N ASN A 147 -19.51 6.34 -5.10
CA ASN A 147 -19.94 7.60 -4.49
C ASN A 147 -19.56 8.83 -5.33
N LEU A 148 -18.48 8.75 -6.08
CA LEU A 148 -18.08 9.82 -7.01
C LEU A 148 -18.77 9.74 -8.36
N GLY A 149 -19.61 8.72 -8.63
CA GLY A 149 -20.20 8.51 -9.95
C GLY A 149 -19.17 8.19 -11.03
N LEU A 150 -17.98 7.74 -10.64
CA LEU A 150 -16.87 7.46 -11.56
C LEU A 150 -16.76 5.95 -11.83
N GLY A 151 -16.27 5.60 -13.00
CA GLY A 151 -15.98 4.23 -13.40
C GLY A 151 -14.72 3.68 -12.71
N SER A 152 -13.96 2.85 -13.41
CA SER A 152 -12.73 2.25 -12.89
C SER A 152 -11.58 3.27 -12.86
N ILE A 153 -11.46 3.97 -11.74
CA ILE A 153 -10.40 4.97 -11.51
C ILE A 153 -9.16 4.40 -10.82
N TRP A 154 -9.27 3.20 -10.26
CA TRP A 154 -8.20 2.57 -9.51
C TRP A 154 -7.36 1.63 -10.38
N GLN A 155 -6.08 1.55 -10.09
CA GLN A 155 -5.30 0.45 -10.61
C GLN A 155 -5.89 -0.90 -10.17
N LYS A 156 -5.89 -1.90 -11.06
CA LYS A 156 -6.52 -3.22 -10.84
C LYS A 156 -5.93 -3.92 -9.61
N ASN A 157 -4.61 -3.96 -9.49
CA ASN A 157 -3.91 -4.64 -8.39
C ASN A 157 -3.52 -3.65 -7.27
N TYR A 158 -2.98 -4.19 -6.19
CA TYR A 158 -2.37 -3.48 -5.07
C TYR A 158 -1.04 -4.15 -4.74
N ARG A 159 -0.22 -3.51 -3.90
CA ARG A 159 0.99 -4.11 -3.32
C ARG A 159 0.73 -4.35 -1.85
N ASP A 160 1.19 -5.49 -1.36
CA ASP A 160 1.07 -5.88 0.04
C ASP A 160 2.38 -6.48 0.54
N THR A 161 2.58 -6.38 1.84
CA THR A 161 3.72 -6.95 2.54
C THR A 161 3.28 -7.36 3.94
N LEU A 162 3.52 -8.61 4.32
CA LEU A 162 3.32 -9.10 5.68
C LEU A 162 4.29 -8.43 6.65
N ILE A 163 3.81 -7.97 7.79
CA ILE A 163 4.66 -7.38 8.83
C ILE A 163 5.33 -8.50 9.62
N ARG A 164 6.66 -8.53 9.54
CA ARG A 164 7.46 -9.64 10.08
C ARG A 164 7.68 -9.58 11.60
N ASP A 165 7.83 -8.37 12.11
CA ASP A 165 8.22 -8.14 13.51
C ASP A 165 7.92 -6.70 13.94
N SER A 166 8.16 -6.38 15.21
CA SER A 166 7.95 -5.04 15.78
C SER A 166 8.84 -3.96 15.13
N LYS A 167 10.03 -4.31 14.67
CA LYS A 167 10.93 -3.38 13.97
C LYS A 167 10.37 -3.04 12.59
N HIS A 168 9.84 -4.04 11.87
CA HIS A 168 9.18 -3.82 10.59
C HIS A 168 7.92 -2.97 10.76
N PHE A 169 7.12 -3.24 11.80
CA PHE A 169 5.97 -2.41 12.16
C PHE A 169 6.37 -0.95 12.37
N ALA A 170 7.35 -0.70 13.24
CA ALA A 170 7.83 0.64 13.55
C ALA A 170 8.36 1.37 12.29
N ASN A 171 9.08 0.66 11.43
CA ASN A 171 9.57 1.22 10.17
C ASN A 171 8.42 1.57 9.22
N SER A 172 7.38 0.74 9.14
CA SER A 172 6.20 1.00 8.32
C SER A 172 5.43 2.24 8.81
N VAL A 173 5.25 2.39 10.13
CA VAL A 173 4.65 3.60 10.71
C VAL A 173 5.47 4.86 10.38
N ARG A 174 6.79 4.81 10.59
CA ARG A 174 7.67 5.94 10.24
C ARG A 174 7.64 6.26 8.75
N TYR A 175 7.57 5.26 7.90
CA TYR A 175 7.45 5.43 6.46
C TYR A 175 6.15 6.16 6.10
N ILE A 176 4.99 5.72 6.61
CA ILE A 176 3.70 6.37 6.40
C ILE A 176 3.77 7.83 6.86
N ARG A 177 4.27 8.09 8.08
CA ARG A 177 4.36 9.42 8.68
C ARG A 177 5.24 10.39 7.89
N ARG A 178 6.32 9.88 7.29
CA ARG A 178 7.29 10.70 6.53
C ARG A 178 6.92 10.90 5.07
N ASN A 179 5.95 10.13 4.57
CA ASN A 179 5.59 10.13 3.16
C ASN A 179 5.19 11.54 2.65
N PRO A 180 4.35 12.32 3.38
CA PRO A 180 3.85 13.61 2.88
C PRO A 180 4.83 14.78 3.06
N ARG A 181 6.06 14.56 3.49
CA ARG A 181 7.03 15.62 3.87
C ARG A 181 7.27 16.70 2.81
N HIS A 182 7.00 16.40 1.54
CA HIS A 182 7.17 17.32 0.42
C HIS A 182 5.85 17.89 -0.11
N LEU A 183 4.72 17.50 0.51
CA LEU A 183 3.40 17.95 0.10
C LEU A 183 2.94 19.16 0.94
N PRO A 184 2.22 20.12 0.31
CA PRO A 184 1.56 21.17 1.06
C PRO A 184 0.55 20.62 2.07
N SER A 185 0.45 21.25 3.22
CA SER A 185 -0.60 20.96 4.21
C SER A 185 -1.99 21.03 3.53
N GLY A 186 -2.89 20.15 3.94
CA GLY A 186 -4.25 20.09 3.39
C GLY A 186 -4.37 19.31 2.06
N THR A 187 -3.28 18.75 1.52
CA THR A 187 -3.32 17.93 0.29
C THR A 187 -3.23 16.42 0.54
N PHE A 188 -3.13 16.03 1.77
CA PHE A 188 -3.08 14.64 2.24
C PHE A 188 -3.80 14.50 3.58
N SER A 189 -4.11 13.27 3.99
CA SER A 189 -4.67 12.94 5.29
C SER A 189 -3.89 11.80 5.91
N LEU A 190 -3.51 11.94 7.19
CA LEU A 190 -2.79 10.96 7.98
C LEU A 190 -3.58 10.60 9.22
N TRP A 191 -3.69 9.33 9.51
CA TRP A 191 -4.27 8.81 10.74
C TRP A 191 -3.38 7.73 11.36
N GLU A 192 -3.34 7.70 12.68
CA GLU A 192 -2.58 6.71 13.45
C GLU A 192 -3.39 6.22 14.66
N SER A 193 -3.29 4.92 14.94
CA SER A 193 -3.80 4.33 16.17
C SER A 193 -2.99 4.83 17.39
N GLU A 194 -3.51 4.60 18.59
CA GLU A 194 -2.75 4.86 19.82
C GLU A 194 -1.43 4.09 19.85
N ARG A 195 -1.41 2.84 19.32
CA ARG A 195 -0.19 2.03 19.21
C ARG A 195 0.83 2.64 18.25
N ALA A 196 0.39 3.05 17.08
CA ALA A 196 1.27 3.64 16.06
C ALA A 196 1.81 5.01 16.50
N SER A 197 0.99 5.83 17.16
CA SER A 197 1.40 7.16 17.63
C SER A 197 2.53 7.13 18.65
N LYS A 198 2.72 6.04 19.39
CA LYS A 198 3.81 5.82 20.35
C LYS A 198 5.17 5.49 19.68
N ILE A 199 5.17 5.20 18.37
CA ILE A 199 6.41 4.94 17.61
C ILE A 199 7.13 6.26 17.36
N ARG A 200 8.36 6.37 17.86
CA ARG A 200 9.25 7.52 17.67
C ARG A 200 10.07 7.43 16.39
#